data_aa2c1b65e7da43b91d6241700f9ca9cf
#
_entry.id   aa2c1b65e7da43b91d6241700f9ca9cf
#
_cell.length_a   1.000
_cell.length_b   1.000
_cell.length_c   1.000
_cell.angle_alpha   90.00
_cell.angle_beta   90.00
_cell.angle_gamma   90.00
#
_symmetry.space_group_name_H-M   'P 1'
#
loop_
_entity.id
_entity.type
_entity.pdbx_description
1 polymer ?
#
loop_
_entity_poly.entity_id
_entity_poly.type
_entity_poly.pdbx_seq_one_letter_code
_entity_poly.pdbx_strand_id
1 'polypeptide(L)'
;MAGYGSVDSVHDASSVEGGPAGDAPGPSGAPGLGDGVPGAPQSPRRWGWRQALMSSLAVVAVAAVISYFIQLPYYALTPGKAPAVSGYITVPPAQRHPHKGSVLLVYVELTQMRALYYPFFWLDSNAAIYPSGEILGTETTAQYATEGEIDMSTAQQAASVVALQQLGYKVPLRELGALVYGIDPGTPAAAALQVGDVISRIDGVKVPTWLGLTSKLQTLDPYATVHLTVFAYPAGKPRTLSVKMGIIRTTPAAPGGYTCFPEGKGTRYAVYTYQASQGAKPRALACLGIYSQGSGGPSVDGTAFKVGPLPVKVNLASEGIVGPSAGLAFTLGLLQELDPADLTGGLKVAASGTMSIDGTVGDVGGIAQKTIAVRGAGAQVFLVPPLEYAVAKSHAGSHLKVYAVSTITQAVRILVSLGGRIKRIST
;
A
#
# COMPACT_ATOMS: atom_id res chain seq x y z
N MET A 1 18.97 -21.83 -17.92
CA MET A 1 19.58 -23.15 -18.24
C MET A 1 18.89 -24.21 -17.41
N ALA A 2 18.31 -25.15 -18.12
CA ALA A 2 17.98 -26.54 -17.79
C ALA A 2 17.13 -26.77 -16.52
N GLY A 3 16.11 -27.59 -16.51
CA GLY A 3 15.62 -28.53 -17.52
C GLY A 3 14.37 -29.24 -17.03
N TYR A 4 13.62 -29.61 -17.98
CA TYR A 4 12.47 -30.49 -18.04
C TYR A 4 12.53 -31.78 -17.18
N GLY A 5 11.37 -32.24 -16.74
CA GLY A 5 11.10 -33.59 -16.31
C GLY A 5 9.62 -33.93 -16.45
N SER A 6 9.24 -34.36 -17.66
CA SER A 6 7.99 -35.07 -17.94
C SER A 6 8.15 -36.53 -17.54
N VAL A 7 7.10 -37.18 -17.05
CA VAL A 7 6.94 -38.64 -17.12
C VAL A 7 5.53 -38.97 -17.56
N ASP A 8 5.53 -39.73 -18.65
CA ASP A 8 4.42 -40.32 -19.40
C ASP A 8 3.68 -41.44 -18.64
N SER A 9 2.43 -41.54 -18.99
CA SER A 9 1.60 -42.70 -19.35
C SER A 9 2.09 -44.11 -19.07
N VAL A 10 1.18 -45.03 -18.73
CA VAL A 10 0.99 -46.39 -19.27
C VAL A 10 -0.39 -46.91 -18.90
N HIS A 11 -1.18 -47.18 -19.93
CA HIS A 11 -1.97 -48.34 -20.32
C HIS A 11 -2.10 -49.46 -19.29
N ASP A 12 -3.29 -50.09 -19.10
CA ASP A 12 -3.64 -51.24 -19.92
C ASP A 12 -5.10 -51.68 -19.77
N ALA A 13 -5.54 -52.30 -20.84
CA ALA A 13 -6.86 -52.88 -21.08
C ALA A 13 -6.93 -54.34 -20.59
N SER A 14 -8.15 -54.84 -20.46
CA SER A 14 -8.60 -56.21 -20.88
C SER A 14 -9.96 -56.49 -20.22
N SER A 15 -11.01 -56.59 -20.97
CA SER A 15 -11.56 -57.66 -21.77
C SER A 15 -11.97 -58.90 -21.01
N VAL A 16 -13.13 -59.36 -21.33
CA VAL A 16 -13.61 -60.71 -21.70
C VAL A 16 -14.89 -61.16 -20.97
N GLU A 17 -15.93 -61.33 -21.84
CA GLU A 17 -16.83 -62.48 -22.08
C GLU A 17 -17.66 -63.04 -20.95
N GLY A 18 -18.92 -63.34 -21.15
CA GLY A 18 -19.60 -64.39 -21.83
C GLY A 18 -21.05 -64.53 -21.39
N GLY A 19 -21.97 -64.74 -22.33
CA GLY A 19 -23.33 -65.20 -22.05
C GLY A 19 -23.39 -66.67 -21.69
N PRO A 20 -24.50 -67.36 -21.63
CA PRO A 20 -25.50 -67.50 -22.69
C PRO A 20 -26.99 -67.62 -22.30
N ALA A 21 -27.79 -67.69 -23.34
CA ALA A 21 -29.17 -68.02 -23.60
C ALA A 21 -29.91 -69.06 -22.74
N GLY A 22 -31.21 -68.99 -22.77
CA GLY A 22 -32.14 -70.05 -22.37
C GLY A 22 -33.58 -69.63 -22.30
N ASP A 23 -34.28 -69.86 -23.35
CA ASP A 23 -35.57 -70.45 -23.58
C ASP A 23 -36.91 -69.82 -23.13
N ALA A 24 -37.71 -69.62 -24.18
CA ALA A 24 -39.17 -69.49 -24.12
C ALA A 24 -39.87 -70.83 -23.92
N PRO A 25 -41.19 -70.91 -23.49
CA PRO A 25 -42.29 -70.69 -24.45
C PRO A 25 -43.54 -70.05 -23.85
N GLY A 26 -44.39 -69.54 -24.78
CA GLY A 26 -45.80 -69.15 -24.50
C GLY A 26 -46.75 -70.33 -24.48
N PRO A 27 -48.09 -70.21 -24.67
CA PRO A 27 -48.91 -69.03 -25.01
C PRO A 27 -50.24 -68.96 -24.20
N SER A 28 -51.10 -68.03 -24.57
CA SER A 28 -52.59 -68.08 -24.57
C SER A 28 -53.31 -67.01 -23.69
N GLY A 29 -54.22 -66.32 -24.37
CA GLY A 29 -55.32 -65.59 -23.72
C GLY A 29 -55.58 -64.16 -24.20
N ALA A 30 -56.26 -64.00 -25.35
CA ALA A 30 -57.05 -62.81 -25.66
C ALA A 30 -58.48 -63.07 -25.15
N PRO A 31 -59.42 -62.12 -25.06
CA PRO A 31 -59.48 -60.78 -25.66
C PRO A 31 -60.03 -59.67 -24.70
N GLY A 32 -59.85 -58.45 -25.05
CA GLY A 32 -60.54 -57.30 -24.44
C GLY A 32 -60.34 -56.05 -25.28
N LEU A 33 -61.27 -55.79 -26.20
CA LEU A 33 -61.39 -54.54 -26.95
C LEU A 33 -61.61 -53.39 -25.96
N GLY A 34 -60.72 -52.44 -25.94
CA GLY A 34 -60.84 -51.11 -25.34
C GLY A 34 -60.23 -50.10 -26.26
N ASP A 35 -61.09 -49.40 -27.03
CA ASP A 35 -60.73 -48.32 -27.91
C ASP A 35 -60.13 -47.15 -27.12
N GLY A 36 -58.83 -47.18 -26.96
CA GLY A 36 -58.04 -46.06 -26.48
C GLY A 36 -57.33 -45.39 -27.68
N VAL A 37 -57.86 -44.28 -28.14
CA VAL A 37 -57.24 -43.40 -29.14
C VAL A 37 -55.83 -43.05 -28.65
N PRO A 38 -54.76 -43.35 -29.39
CA PRO A 38 -53.45 -42.91 -29.05
C PRO A 38 -53.38 -41.39 -29.08
N GLY A 39 -53.17 -40.76 -27.92
CA GLY A 39 -52.95 -39.33 -27.85
C GLY A 39 -51.86 -38.93 -28.81
N ALA A 40 -52.17 -38.01 -29.70
CA ALA A 40 -51.19 -37.44 -30.64
C ALA A 40 -49.92 -37.01 -29.88
N PRO A 41 -48.73 -37.29 -30.40
CA PRO A 41 -47.50 -36.84 -29.80
C PRO A 41 -47.55 -35.31 -29.68
N GLN A 42 -47.50 -34.82 -28.44
CA GLN A 42 -47.44 -33.38 -28.18
C GLN A 42 -46.13 -32.89 -28.84
N SER A 43 -46.30 -32.08 -29.89
CA SER A 43 -45.15 -31.43 -30.55
C SER A 43 -44.34 -30.66 -29.51
N PRO A 44 -43.02 -30.83 -29.47
CA PRO A 44 -42.16 -30.10 -28.51
C PRO A 44 -42.48 -28.59 -28.71
N ARG A 45 -42.87 -27.95 -27.62
CA ARG A 45 -43.19 -26.53 -27.57
C ARG A 45 -41.98 -25.79 -28.12
N ARG A 46 -42.04 -25.35 -29.37
CA ARG A 46 -40.93 -24.56 -29.97
C ARG A 46 -40.83 -23.26 -29.22
N TRP A 47 -39.86 -23.19 -28.34
CA TRP A 47 -39.53 -22.00 -27.61
C TRP A 47 -39.18 -20.92 -28.66
N GLY A 48 -40.00 -19.88 -28.72
CA GLY A 48 -39.77 -18.81 -29.67
C GLY A 48 -38.47 -18.13 -29.36
N TRP A 49 -37.72 -17.72 -30.39
CA TRP A 49 -36.40 -17.05 -30.25
C TRP A 49 -36.43 -15.89 -29.24
N ARG A 50 -37.59 -15.19 -29.10
CA ARG A 50 -37.83 -14.15 -28.09
C ARG A 50 -37.79 -14.68 -26.67
N GLN A 51 -38.40 -15.84 -26.40
CA GLN A 51 -38.38 -16.46 -25.07
C GLN A 51 -36.98 -16.96 -24.72
N ALA A 52 -36.26 -17.55 -25.68
CA ALA A 52 -34.88 -17.93 -25.51
C ALA A 52 -33.99 -16.71 -25.21
N LEU A 53 -34.16 -15.60 -25.92
CA LEU A 53 -33.45 -14.34 -25.69
C LEU A 53 -33.74 -13.77 -24.30
N MET A 54 -34.99 -13.70 -23.89
CA MET A 54 -35.40 -13.20 -22.56
C MET A 54 -34.83 -14.08 -21.44
N SER A 55 -34.85 -15.40 -21.61
CA SER A 55 -34.28 -16.32 -20.63
C SER A 55 -32.76 -16.19 -20.53
N SER A 56 -32.06 -16.03 -21.66
CA SER A 56 -30.62 -15.77 -21.69
C SER A 56 -30.26 -14.47 -21.02
N LEU A 57 -31.06 -13.40 -21.26
CA LEU A 57 -30.86 -12.10 -20.62
C LEU A 57 -31.05 -12.19 -19.10
N ALA A 58 -32.10 -12.91 -18.66
CA ALA A 58 -32.34 -13.14 -17.24
C ALA A 58 -31.19 -13.90 -16.57
N VAL A 59 -30.68 -14.95 -17.22
CA VAL A 59 -29.53 -15.72 -16.72
C VAL A 59 -28.30 -14.82 -16.62
N VAL A 60 -28.00 -14.02 -17.65
CA VAL A 60 -26.88 -13.06 -17.63
C VAL A 60 -27.05 -12.03 -16.52
N ALA A 61 -28.26 -11.50 -16.33
CA ALA A 61 -28.52 -10.54 -15.25
C ALA A 61 -28.29 -11.16 -13.85
N VAL A 62 -28.78 -12.38 -13.63
CA VAL A 62 -28.58 -13.11 -12.39
C VAL A 62 -27.09 -13.40 -12.18
N ALA A 63 -26.39 -13.86 -13.21
CA ALA A 63 -24.95 -14.10 -13.16
C ALA A 63 -24.16 -12.82 -12.83
N ALA A 64 -24.53 -11.68 -13.43
CA ALA A 64 -23.93 -10.39 -13.14
C ALA A 64 -24.14 -9.96 -11.69
N VAL A 65 -25.38 -10.14 -11.16
CA VAL A 65 -25.68 -9.85 -9.74
C VAL A 65 -24.83 -10.74 -8.81
N ILE A 66 -24.77 -12.04 -9.07
CA ILE A 66 -23.95 -12.95 -8.27
C ILE A 66 -22.46 -12.53 -8.34
N SER A 67 -21.95 -12.27 -9.54
CA SER A 67 -20.56 -11.86 -9.76
C SER A 67 -20.22 -10.53 -9.07
N TYR A 68 -21.18 -9.65 -8.86
CA TYR A 68 -20.99 -8.40 -8.13
C TYR A 68 -20.69 -8.63 -6.64
N PHE A 69 -21.24 -9.66 -6.02
CA PHE A 69 -21.01 -9.99 -4.61
C PHE A 69 -19.76 -10.85 -4.36
N ILE A 70 -19.20 -11.46 -5.41
CA ILE A 70 -17.97 -12.26 -5.29
C ILE A 70 -16.76 -11.32 -5.26
N GLN A 71 -16.12 -11.20 -4.10
CA GLN A 71 -14.85 -10.51 -3.95
C GLN A 71 -13.69 -11.43 -4.36
N LEU A 72 -12.81 -10.95 -5.20
CA LEU A 72 -11.60 -11.66 -5.62
C LEU A 72 -10.41 -11.24 -4.74
N PRO A 73 -9.45 -12.14 -4.50
CA PRO A 73 -8.23 -11.81 -3.74
C PRO A 73 -7.23 -11.00 -4.60
N TYR A 74 -7.72 -9.95 -5.26
CA TYR A 74 -6.95 -9.07 -6.14
C TYR A 74 -7.37 -7.61 -5.95
N TYR A 75 -6.43 -6.71 -6.21
CA TYR A 75 -6.66 -5.28 -6.32
C TYR A 75 -6.29 -4.80 -7.72
N ALA A 76 -7.09 -3.89 -8.27
CA ALA A 76 -6.78 -3.15 -9.47
C ALA A 76 -6.21 -1.78 -9.09
N LEU A 77 -5.04 -1.45 -9.61
CA LEU A 77 -4.40 -0.15 -9.51
C LEU A 77 -4.59 0.58 -10.83
N THR A 78 -5.31 1.69 -10.81
CA THR A 78 -5.64 2.48 -12.01
C THR A 78 -5.12 3.91 -11.92
N PRO A 79 -4.92 4.60 -13.05
CA PRO A 79 -4.61 6.02 -13.04
C PRO A 79 -5.71 6.81 -12.34
N GLY A 80 -5.37 7.53 -11.29
CA GLY A 80 -6.26 8.46 -10.61
C GLY A 80 -6.23 9.84 -11.26
N LYS A 81 -6.20 10.90 -10.45
CA LYS A 81 -6.18 12.28 -10.91
C LYS A 81 -4.88 12.99 -10.48
N ALA A 82 -4.61 14.11 -11.12
CA ALA A 82 -3.48 14.98 -10.75
C ALA A 82 -3.97 16.43 -10.56
N PRO A 83 -4.71 16.72 -9.46
CA PRO A 83 -5.22 18.05 -9.17
C PRO A 83 -4.11 19.01 -8.73
N ALA A 84 -4.38 20.33 -8.84
CA ALA A 84 -3.50 21.36 -8.31
C ALA A 84 -3.47 21.29 -6.77
N VAL A 85 -2.27 21.25 -6.21
CA VAL A 85 -2.06 21.13 -4.77
C VAL A 85 -2.56 22.35 -3.99
N SER A 86 -2.64 23.51 -4.65
CA SER A 86 -3.14 24.76 -4.05
C SER A 86 -4.58 24.65 -3.52
N GLY A 87 -5.40 23.73 -4.05
CA GLY A 87 -6.73 23.46 -3.54
C GLY A 87 -6.73 22.76 -2.17
N TYR A 88 -5.63 22.14 -1.82
CA TYR A 88 -5.45 21.39 -0.56
C TYR A 88 -4.64 22.16 0.48
N ILE A 89 -4.11 23.35 0.11
CA ILE A 89 -3.27 24.18 0.96
C ILE A 89 -4.06 25.42 1.43
N THR A 90 -4.15 25.60 2.73
CA THR A 90 -4.68 26.81 3.33
C THR A 90 -3.59 27.53 4.10
N VAL A 91 -3.29 28.76 3.70
CA VAL A 91 -2.36 29.67 4.38
C VAL A 91 -3.05 31.02 4.57
N PRO A 92 -2.58 31.87 5.53
CA PRO A 92 -3.16 33.20 5.72
C PRO A 92 -3.13 34.03 4.42
N PRO A 93 -4.23 34.70 4.03
CA PRO A 93 -4.29 35.44 2.77
C PRO A 93 -3.18 36.48 2.60
N ALA A 94 -2.72 37.10 3.68
CA ALA A 94 -1.61 38.10 3.66
C ALA A 94 -0.24 37.48 3.31
N GLN A 95 -0.11 36.14 3.38
CA GLN A 95 1.15 35.44 3.09
C GLN A 95 1.05 34.58 1.83
N ARG A 96 -0.10 34.57 1.18
CA ARG A 96 -0.35 33.86 -0.06
C ARG A 96 0.06 34.71 -1.27
N HIS A 97 0.85 34.12 -2.13
CA HIS A 97 1.30 34.75 -3.38
C HIS A 97 0.70 33.99 -4.57
N PRO A 98 -0.12 34.66 -5.42
CA PRO A 98 -0.67 34.01 -6.61
C PRO A 98 0.40 33.91 -7.71
N HIS A 99 0.47 32.77 -8.36
CA HIS A 99 1.42 32.46 -9.42
C HIS A 99 0.71 31.95 -10.68
N LYS A 100 1.37 32.03 -11.84
CA LYS A 100 0.81 31.60 -13.13
C LYS A 100 0.91 30.07 -13.29
N GLY A 101 1.97 29.45 -12.78
CA GLY A 101 2.17 28.02 -12.82
C GLY A 101 1.48 27.30 -11.67
N SER A 102 1.55 26.00 -11.67
CA SER A 102 0.92 25.16 -10.63
C SER A 102 1.74 23.93 -10.29
N VAL A 103 1.69 23.53 -9.03
CA VAL A 103 2.16 22.23 -8.58
C VAL A 103 0.96 21.28 -8.50
N LEU A 104 1.09 20.08 -9.10
CA LEU A 104 0.07 19.03 -9.06
C LEU A 104 0.54 17.93 -8.11
N LEU A 105 -0.34 17.49 -7.23
CA LEU A 105 -0.21 16.20 -6.58
C LEU A 105 -0.82 15.13 -7.50
N VAL A 106 -0.38 13.89 -7.38
CA VAL A 106 -0.93 12.78 -8.15
C VAL A 106 -1.18 11.58 -7.24
N TYR A 107 -2.32 10.94 -7.45
CA TYR A 107 -2.68 9.70 -6.77
C TYR A 107 -3.13 8.63 -7.76
N VAL A 108 -3.14 7.39 -7.31
CA VAL A 108 -3.70 6.24 -8.00
C VAL A 108 -4.97 5.81 -7.30
N GLU A 109 -5.85 5.14 -8.03
CA GLU A 109 -7.04 4.53 -7.45
C GLU A 109 -6.78 3.03 -7.24
N LEU A 110 -6.94 2.58 -6.00
CA LEU A 110 -6.80 1.19 -5.60
C LEU A 110 -8.19 0.61 -5.32
N THR A 111 -8.62 -0.32 -6.15
CA THR A 111 -9.96 -0.90 -6.07
C THR A 111 -9.88 -2.40 -5.79
N GLN A 112 -10.50 -2.87 -4.71
CA GLN A 112 -10.67 -4.30 -4.48
C GLN A 112 -11.55 -4.91 -5.56
N MET A 113 -11.05 -5.95 -6.21
CA MET A 113 -11.70 -6.53 -7.37
C MET A 113 -12.89 -7.40 -6.99
N ARG A 114 -13.95 -7.27 -7.79
CA ARG A 114 -15.10 -8.17 -7.80
C ARG A 114 -15.14 -8.92 -9.13
N ALA A 115 -15.68 -10.13 -9.12
CA ALA A 115 -15.69 -10.97 -10.32
C ALA A 115 -16.36 -10.27 -11.52
N LEU A 116 -17.39 -9.44 -11.29
CA LEU A 116 -18.05 -8.65 -12.32
C LEU A 116 -17.10 -7.68 -13.04
N TYR A 117 -16.17 -7.06 -12.32
CA TYR A 117 -15.28 -6.03 -12.87
C TYR A 117 -13.97 -6.58 -13.42
N TYR A 118 -13.64 -7.83 -13.15
CA TYR A 118 -12.39 -8.45 -13.59
C TYR A 118 -12.13 -8.31 -15.09
N PRO A 119 -13.09 -8.62 -16.00
CA PRO A 119 -12.86 -8.51 -17.44
C PRO A 119 -12.55 -7.08 -17.88
N PHE A 120 -13.14 -6.07 -17.25
CA PHE A 120 -12.94 -4.65 -17.59
C PHE A 120 -11.53 -4.20 -17.23
N PHE A 121 -11.06 -4.52 -16.02
CA PHE A 121 -9.70 -4.20 -15.60
C PHE A 121 -8.64 -5.00 -16.36
N TRP A 122 -8.94 -6.25 -16.74
CA TRP A 122 -8.02 -7.07 -17.55
C TRP A 122 -7.85 -6.54 -18.96
N LEU A 123 -8.87 -5.91 -19.53
CA LEU A 123 -8.83 -5.28 -20.87
C LEU A 123 -8.26 -3.86 -20.84
N ASP A 124 -8.20 -3.20 -19.67
CA ASP A 124 -7.62 -1.85 -19.54
C ASP A 124 -6.10 -1.93 -19.46
N SER A 125 -5.43 -1.51 -20.53
CA SER A 125 -3.96 -1.47 -20.61
C SER A 125 -3.29 -0.53 -19.62
N ASN A 126 -4.04 0.36 -18.97
CA ASN A 126 -3.54 1.29 -17.95
C ASN A 126 -3.73 0.76 -16.52
N ALA A 127 -4.53 -0.29 -16.36
CA ALA A 127 -4.72 -0.94 -15.06
C ALA A 127 -3.61 -1.97 -14.79
N ALA A 128 -3.17 -2.06 -13.55
CA ALA A 128 -2.34 -3.16 -13.08
C ALA A 128 -3.10 -3.95 -12.01
N ILE A 129 -3.08 -5.27 -12.11
CA ILE A 129 -3.78 -6.18 -11.20
C ILE A 129 -2.75 -6.87 -10.32
N TYR A 130 -2.93 -6.74 -9.00
CA TYR A 130 -2.04 -7.33 -8.00
C TYR A 130 -2.81 -8.28 -7.08
N PRO A 131 -2.23 -9.41 -6.67
CA PRO A 131 -2.76 -10.23 -5.58
C PRO A 131 -2.90 -9.41 -4.30
N SER A 132 -3.95 -9.65 -3.51
CA SER A 132 -4.17 -8.92 -2.25
C SER A 132 -3.00 -9.05 -1.28
N GLY A 133 -2.31 -10.19 -1.26
CA GLY A 133 -1.12 -10.38 -0.42
C GLY A 133 0.09 -9.53 -0.85
N GLU A 134 0.16 -9.08 -2.11
CA GLU A 134 1.22 -8.19 -2.59
C GLU A 134 0.96 -6.73 -2.17
N ILE A 135 -0.30 -6.33 -2.06
CA ILE A 135 -0.71 -4.99 -1.64
C ILE A 135 -0.78 -4.88 -0.11
N LEU A 136 -1.43 -5.84 0.53
CA LEU A 136 -1.70 -5.81 1.98
C LEU A 136 -0.62 -6.53 2.81
N GLY A 137 0.25 -7.34 2.16
CA GLY A 137 1.17 -8.18 2.91
C GLY A 137 0.41 -9.14 3.84
N THR A 138 0.68 -9.03 5.13
CA THR A 138 -0.01 -9.78 6.20
C THR A 138 -1.10 -8.98 6.91
N GLU A 139 -1.37 -7.75 6.45
CA GLU A 139 -2.30 -6.82 7.09
C GLU A 139 -3.75 -7.00 6.63
N THR A 140 -4.66 -6.54 7.47
CA THR A 140 -6.06 -6.41 7.09
C THR A 140 -6.28 -5.10 6.30
N THR A 141 -7.33 -5.04 5.50
CA THR A 141 -7.72 -3.80 4.79
C THR A 141 -7.89 -2.60 5.75
N ALA A 142 -8.37 -2.84 6.97
CA ALA A 142 -8.54 -1.80 7.98
C ALA A 142 -7.19 -1.27 8.51
N GLN A 143 -6.22 -2.15 8.73
CA GLN A 143 -4.86 -1.76 9.13
C GLN A 143 -4.18 -0.96 8.04
N TYR A 144 -4.22 -1.43 6.79
CA TYR A 144 -3.68 -0.73 5.63
C TYR A 144 -4.29 0.68 5.45
N ALA A 145 -5.61 0.83 5.67
CA ALA A 145 -6.27 2.13 5.62
C ALA A 145 -5.77 3.06 6.74
N THR A 146 -5.64 2.55 7.97
CA THR A 146 -5.12 3.32 9.11
C THR A 146 -3.68 3.76 8.91
N GLU A 147 -2.82 2.88 8.38
CA GLU A 147 -1.45 3.24 7.98
C GLU A 147 -1.45 4.37 6.95
N GLY A 148 -2.27 4.27 5.92
CA GLY A 148 -2.36 5.30 4.89
C GLY A 148 -2.78 6.67 5.44
N GLU A 149 -3.64 6.72 6.46
CA GLU A 149 -4.02 7.97 7.15
C GLU A 149 -2.85 8.54 7.99
N ILE A 150 -2.14 7.68 8.72
CA ILE A 150 -0.94 8.07 9.49
C ILE A 150 0.13 8.60 8.55
N ASP A 151 0.38 7.89 7.46
CA ASP A 151 1.34 8.25 6.44
C ASP A 151 1.03 9.61 5.81
N MET A 152 -0.24 9.87 5.48
CA MET A 152 -0.66 11.16 4.95
C MET A 152 -0.46 12.27 6.00
N SER A 153 -0.85 12.04 7.25
CA SER A 153 -0.68 13.02 8.33
C SER A 153 0.79 13.36 8.57
N THR A 154 1.67 12.37 8.59
CA THR A 154 3.11 12.56 8.76
C THR A 154 3.76 13.24 7.55
N ALA A 155 3.34 12.89 6.33
CA ALA A 155 3.79 13.56 5.11
C ALA A 155 3.40 15.04 5.08
N GLN A 156 2.20 15.40 5.51
CA GLN A 156 1.75 16.79 5.63
C GLN A 156 2.57 17.58 6.65
N GLN A 157 2.89 16.96 7.79
CA GLN A 157 3.75 17.57 8.81
C GLN A 157 5.17 17.79 8.27
N ALA A 158 5.76 16.75 7.66
CA ALA A 158 7.10 16.85 7.07
C ALA A 158 7.14 17.91 5.97
N ALA A 159 6.15 17.94 5.07
CA ALA A 159 6.05 18.96 4.02
C ALA A 159 5.99 20.37 4.59
N SER A 160 5.21 20.60 5.64
CA SER A 160 5.09 21.90 6.29
C SER A 160 6.42 22.36 6.92
N VAL A 161 7.08 21.44 7.63
CA VAL A 161 8.39 21.70 8.26
C VAL A 161 9.45 22.03 7.20
N VAL A 162 9.59 21.16 6.20
CA VAL A 162 10.61 21.27 5.18
C VAL A 162 10.41 22.51 4.32
N ALA A 163 9.18 22.83 3.90
CA ALA A 163 8.89 24.03 3.15
C ALA A 163 9.23 25.29 3.94
N LEU A 164 8.85 25.38 5.20
CA LEU A 164 9.15 26.54 6.05
C LEU A 164 10.65 26.67 6.33
N GLN A 165 11.37 25.57 6.54
CA GLN A 165 12.83 25.58 6.69
C GLN A 165 13.53 26.05 5.42
N GLN A 166 13.08 25.61 4.23
CA GLN A 166 13.60 26.05 2.94
C GLN A 166 13.39 27.57 2.73
N LEU A 167 12.31 28.13 3.29
CA LEU A 167 12.07 29.57 3.29
C LEU A 167 12.86 30.33 4.38
N GLY A 168 13.69 29.64 5.17
CA GLY A 168 14.53 30.22 6.21
C GLY A 168 13.85 30.38 7.57
N TYR A 169 12.67 29.81 7.77
CA TYR A 169 12.02 29.81 9.09
C TYR A 169 12.62 28.74 10.01
N LYS A 170 12.74 29.06 11.30
CA LYS A 170 13.08 28.07 12.32
C LYS A 170 11.80 27.36 12.76
N VAL A 171 11.72 26.05 12.57
CA VAL A 171 10.60 25.22 13.02
C VAL A 171 11.08 24.33 14.16
N PRO A 172 10.55 24.50 15.39
CA PRO A 172 10.92 23.66 16.51
C PRO A 172 10.39 22.23 16.34
N LEU A 173 11.26 21.25 16.49
CA LEU A 173 10.93 19.83 16.43
C LEU A 173 11.28 19.17 17.76
N ARG A 174 10.40 18.30 18.23
CA ARG A 174 10.62 17.50 19.43
C ARG A 174 10.34 16.03 19.14
N GLU A 175 11.31 15.19 19.38
CA GLU A 175 11.18 13.73 19.33
C GLU A 175 10.20 13.25 20.41
N LEU A 176 9.29 12.36 20.03
CA LEU A 176 8.26 11.82 20.91
C LEU A 176 8.53 10.37 21.30
N GLY A 177 9.12 9.58 20.43
CA GLY A 177 9.36 8.16 20.61
C GLY A 177 9.37 7.40 19.30
N ALA A 178 9.41 6.08 19.40
CA ALA A 178 9.34 5.17 18.25
C ALA A 178 7.86 4.96 17.83
N LEU A 179 7.53 5.32 16.61
CA LEU A 179 6.20 5.12 16.03
C LEU A 179 6.05 3.68 15.51
N VAL A 180 5.01 3.00 15.93
CA VAL A 180 4.64 1.67 15.47
C VAL A 180 3.88 1.80 14.16
N TYR A 181 4.54 1.55 13.04
CA TYR A 181 3.92 1.56 11.72
C TYR A 181 3.18 0.26 11.43
N GLY A 182 3.72 -0.85 11.86
CA GLY A 182 3.07 -2.11 11.68
C GLY A 182 3.48 -3.13 12.74
N ILE A 183 2.71 -4.21 12.81
CA ILE A 183 2.84 -5.26 13.82
C ILE A 183 2.72 -6.62 13.13
N ASP A 184 3.76 -7.44 13.26
CA ASP A 184 3.71 -8.81 12.75
C ASP A 184 2.70 -9.66 13.51
N PRO A 185 1.79 -10.37 12.81
CA PRO A 185 0.80 -11.23 13.46
C PRO A 185 1.43 -12.32 14.32
N GLY A 186 0.86 -12.55 15.50
CA GLY A 186 1.31 -13.62 16.41
C GLY A 186 2.59 -13.34 17.17
N THR A 187 3.11 -12.11 17.11
CA THR A 187 4.25 -11.62 17.89
C THR A 187 3.80 -11.05 19.24
N PRO A 188 4.73 -10.78 20.19
CA PRO A 188 4.38 -10.15 21.47
C PRO A 188 3.63 -8.83 21.34
N ALA A 189 3.98 -8.01 20.35
CA ALA A 189 3.34 -6.73 20.12
C ALA A 189 1.87 -6.86 19.71
N ALA A 190 1.52 -7.89 18.95
CA ALA A 190 0.17 -8.08 18.41
C ALA A 190 -0.94 -8.18 19.47
N ALA A 191 -0.58 -8.57 20.69
CA ALA A 191 -1.52 -8.66 21.82
C ALA A 191 -1.65 -7.36 22.62
N ALA A 192 -0.74 -6.38 22.45
CA ALA A 192 -0.61 -5.23 23.34
C ALA A 192 -0.59 -3.87 22.65
N LEU A 193 -0.03 -3.80 21.46
CA LEU A 193 0.18 -2.56 20.70
C LEU A 193 -0.81 -2.43 19.55
N GLN A 194 -0.97 -1.23 19.08
CA GLN A 194 -1.73 -0.90 17.87
C GLN A 194 -0.86 -0.09 16.91
N VAL A 195 -1.12 -0.23 15.62
CA VAL A 195 -0.55 0.65 14.60
C VAL A 195 -0.89 2.10 14.96
N GLY A 196 0.08 2.98 14.89
CA GLY A 196 -0.04 4.37 15.31
C GLY A 196 0.30 4.63 16.79
N ASP A 197 0.65 3.61 17.57
CA ASP A 197 1.22 3.82 18.90
C ASP A 197 2.63 4.39 18.82
N VAL A 198 2.95 5.29 19.74
CA VAL A 198 4.32 5.80 19.94
C VAL A 198 4.86 5.25 21.25
N ILE A 199 5.92 4.46 21.18
CA ILE A 199 6.65 3.95 22.34
C ILE A 199 7.60 5.05 22.81
N SER A 200 7.31 5.65 23.96
CA SER A 200 8.08 6.76 24.53
C SER A 200 9.00 6.36 25.67
N ARG A 201 8.72 5.23 26.34
CA ARG A 201 9.53 4.69 27.43
C ARG A 201 9.48 3.16 27.47
N ILE A 202 10.58 2.55 27.93
CA ILE A 202 10.66 1.14 28.34
C ILE A 202 11.18 1.10 29.77
N ASP A 203 10.43 0.48 30.69
CA ASP A 203 10.76 0.39 32.13
C ASP A 203 11.14 1.76 32.74
N GLY A 204 10.37 2.79 32.39
CA GLY A 204 10.61 4.16 32.85
C GLY A 204 11.73 4.92 32.12
N VAL A 205 12.59 4.24 31.35
CA VAL A 205 13.67 4.86 30.58
C VAL A 205 13.11 5.46 29.29
N LYS A 206 13.42 6.73 29.01
CA LYS A 206 12.98 7.41 27.78
C LYS A 206 13.57 6.77 26.53
N VAL A 207 12.76 6.65 25.51
CA VAL A 207 13.07 6.15 24.15
C VAL A 207 12.64 7.24 23.16
N PRO A 208 13.47 8.26 22.92
CA PRO A 208 13.04 9.42 22.13
C PRO A 208 12.92 9.12 20.64
N THR A 209 13.63 8.11 20.13
CA THR A 209 13.71 7.77 18.71
C THR A 209 13.53 6.28 18.49
N TRP A 210 13.31 5.88 17.24
CA TRP A 210 13.33 4.47 16.83
C TRP A 210 14.69 3.82 17.12
N LEU A 211 15.79 4.51 16.82
CA LEU A 211 17.13 4.03 17.14
C LEU A 211 17.33 3.83 18.66
N GLY A 212 16.76 4.73 19.47
CA GLY A 212 16.74 4.58 20.92
C GLY A 212 15.98 3.33 21.37
N LEU A 213 14.83 3.04 20.72
CA LEU A 213 14.08 1.81 20.96
C LEU A 213 14.91 0.57 20.63
N THR A 214 15.43 0.47 19.40
CA THR A 214 16.20 -0.70 18.96
C THR A 214 17.44 -0.94 19.82
N SER A 215 18.16 0.14 20.18
CA SER A 215 19.29 0.08 21.11
C SER A 215 18.88 -0.45 22.49
N LYS A 216 17.72 0.00 23.01
CA LYS A 216 17.23 -0.50 24.29
C LYS A 216 16.81 -1.96 24.22
N LEU A 217 16.11 -2.38 23.14
CA LEU A 217 15.72 -3.78 22.93
C LEU A 217 16.93 -4.72 22.92
N GLN A 218 18.06 -4.28 22.34
CA GLN A 218 19.31 -5.06 22.32
C GLN A 218 19.88 -5.30 23.73
N THR A 219 19.50 -4.52 24.75
CA THR A 219 19.96 -4.71 26.13
C THR A 219 19.06 -5.63 26.96
N LEU A 220 17.88 -5.98 26.44
CA LEU A 220 16.90 -6.80 27.14
C LEU A 220 17.13 -8.29 26.88
N ASP A 221 16.72 -9.12 27.83
CA ASP A 221 16.74 -10.56 27.66
C ASP A 221 15.44 -11.03 26.95
N PRO A 222 15.54 -12.05 26.09
CA PRO A 222 14.35 -12.71 25.55
C PRO A 222 13.42 -13.19 26.67
N TYR A 223 12.12 -13.04 26.43
CA TYR A 223 11.03 -13.39 27.35
C TYR A 223 10.96 -12.59 28.63
N ALA A 224 11.78 -11.55 28.81
CA ALA A 224 11.62 -10.59 29.90
C ALA A 224 10.26 -9.87 29.75
N THR A 225 9.61 -9.60 30.88
CA THR A 225 8.42 -8.72 30.90
C THR A 225 8.90 -7.29 31.06
N VAL A 226 8.50 -6.42 30.16
CA VAL A 226 8.83 -4.98 30.18
C VAL A 226 7.57 -4.13 30.27
N HIS A 227 7.71 -2.93 30.81
CA HIS A 227 6.64 -1.95 30.89
C HIS A 227 6.86 -0.88 29.82
N LEU A 228 6.00 -0.85 28.80
CA LEU A 228 6.02 0.16 27.75
C LEU A 228 5.12 1.31 28.11
N THR A 229 5.61 2.55 28.07
CA THR A 229 4.74 3.74 28.07
C THR A 229 4.50 4.13 26.63
N VAL A 230 3.24 4.06 26.21
CA VAL A 230 2.81 4.33 24.83
C VAL A 230 1.66 5.34 24.81
N PHE A 231 1.47 5.99 23.67
CA PHE A 231 0.31 6.83 23.38
C PHE A 231 0.00 6.79 21.88
N ALA A 232 -1.28 7.00 21.51
CA ALA A 232 -1.65 7.08 20.10
C ALA A 232 -1.13 8.38 19.47
N TYR A 233 -0.47 8.27 18.31
CA TYR A 233 -0.01 9.43 17.53
C TYR A 233 -1.21 10.19 16.92
N PRO A 234 -1.18 11.53 16.82
CA PRO A 234 -0.12 12.44 17.25
C PRO A 234 -0.25 12.96 18.71
N ALA A 235 -1.33 12.69 19.42
CA ALA A 235 -1.62 13.37 20.69
C ALA A 235 -2.45 12.55 21.70
N GLY A 236 -2.34 11.22 21.67
CA GLY A 236 -3.04 10.35 22.61
C GLY A 236 -2.58 10.51 24.07
N LYS A 237 -3.41 10.08 25.02
CA LYS A 237 -3.01 10.03 26.44
C LYS A 237 -2.03 8.88 26.66
N PRO A 238 -0.94 9.08 27.42
CA PRO A 238 -0.02 8.00 27.76
C PRO A 238 -0.72 6.88 28.54
N ARG A 239 -0.42 5.63 28.16
CA ARG A 239 -0.82 4.42 28.87
C ARG A 239 0.38 3.50 29.05
N THR A 240 0.39 2.71 30.12
CA THR A 240 1.45 1.73 30.38
C THR A 240 0.93 0.34 30.09
N LEU A 241 1.70 -0.42 29.32
CA LEU A 241 1.42 -1.79 28.92
C LEU A 241 2.52 -2.70 29.40
N SER A 242 2.17 -3.87 29.93
CA SER A 242 3.12 -4.94 30.24
C SER A 242 3.21 -5.88 29.05
N VAL A 243 4.39 -6.04 28.48
CA VAL A 243 4.62 -6.89 27.31
C VAL A 243 5.73 -7.89 27.63
N LYS A 244 5.44 -9.18 27.42
CA LYS A 244 6.45 -10.22 27.48
C LYS A 244 7.20 -10.27 26.16
N MET A 245 8.50 -10.02 26.17
CA MET A 245 9.34 -9.98 24.96
C MET A 245 9.37 -11.31 24.25
N GLY A 246 9.57 -11.28 22.95
CA GLY A 246 9.87 -12.46 22.13
C GLY A 246 11.35 -12.68 21.95
N ILE A 247 11.69 -13.67 21.14
CA ILE A 247 13.05 -14.01 20.71
C ILE A 247 13.14 -13.98 19.19
N ILE A 248 14.22 -13.44 18.64
CA ILE A 248 14.47 -13.47 17.20
C ILE A 248 15.02 -14.83 16.81
N ARG A 249 14.40 -15.47 15.82
CA ARG A 249 14.84 -16.72 15.22
C ARG A 249 15.00 -16.58 13.71
N THR A 250 15.91 -17.36 13.14
CA THR A 250 16.07 -17.44 11.68
C THR A 250 14.94 -18.26 11.08
N THR A 251 14.38 -17.78 9.97
CA THR A 251 13.32 -18.52 9.24
C THR A 251 13.64 -18.55 7.75
N PRO A 252 13.28 -19.61 7.01
CA PRO A 252 13.50 -19.69 5.58
C PRO A 252 12.50 -18.84 4.75
N ALA A 253 11.57 -18.16 5.40
CA ALA A 253 10.46 -17.48 4.72
C ALA A 253 10.82 -16.15 4.02
N ALA A 254 12.04 -15.62 4.23
CA ALA A 254 12.55 -14.44 3.52
C ALA A 254 14.07 -14.55 3.35
N PRO A 255 14.67 -13.97 2.32
CA PRO A 255 16.13 -13.91 2.18
C PRO A 255 16.76 -13.21 3.39
N GLY A 256 17.50 -13.96 4.21
CA GLY A 256 18.02 -13.51 5.50
C GLY A 256 16.97 -13.43 6.62
N GLY A 257 15.82 -14.13 6.46
CA GLY A 257 14.62 -13.99 7.27
C GLY A 257 14.82 -14.22 8.75
N TYR A 258 14.47 -13.21 9.51
CA TYR A 258 14.37 -13.24 10.96
C TYR A 258 12.90 -12.96 11.34
N THR A 259 12.40 -13.68 12.32
CA THR A 259 11.04 -13.47 12.83
C THR A 259 11.06 -13.42 14.34
N CYS A 260 10.21 -12.57 14.90
CA CYS A 260 9.99 -12.45 16.34
C CYS A 260 8.98 -13.51 16.82
N PHE A 261 9.39 -14.39 17.68
CA PHE A 261 8.53 -15.44 18.23
C PHE A 261 8.27 -15.21 19.73
N PRO A 262 7.01 -15.32 20.18
CA PRO A 262 6.70 -15.37 21.60
C PRO A 262 7.21 -16.66 22.23
N GLU A 263 7.22 -16.73 23.56
CA GLU A 263 7.67 -17.90 24.31
C GLU A 263 6.91 -19.17 23.89
N GLY A 264 7.64 -20.27 23.74
CA GLY A 264 7.09 -21.58 23.36
C GLY A 264 6.77 -21.76 21.87
N LYS A 265 6.82 -20.68 21.07
CA LYS A 265 6.61 -20.75 19.61
C LYS A 265 7.92 -20.67 18.84
N GLY A 266 7.90 -21.20 17.63
CA GLY A 266 9.07 -21.11 16.72
C GLY A 266 10.27 -21.95 17.18
N THR A 267 10.12 -22.89 18.10
CA THR A 267 11.22 -23.70 18.68
C THR A 267 11.98 -24.54 17.66
N ARG A 268 11.38 -24.81 16.50
CA ARG A 268 12.02 -25.52 15.37
C ARG A 268 13.07 -24.69 14.61
N TYR A 269 13.09 -23.36 14.81
CA TYR A 269 14.01 -22.46 14.13
C TYR A 269 15.20 -22.11 15.02
N ALA A 270 16.38 -21.92 14.41
CA ALA A 270 17.58 -21.52 15.12
C ALA A 270 17.41 -20.13 15.75
N VAL A 271 17.94 -19.95 16.96
CA VAL A 271 17.96 -18.64 17.60
C VAL A 271 18.96 -17.76 16.86
N TYR A 272 18.54 -16.55 16.48
CA TYR A 272 19.44 -15.55 15.96
C TYR A 272 20.29 -14.99 17.09
N THR A 273 21.62 -15.01 16.90
CA THR A 273 22.57 -14.45 17.86
C THR A 273 23.26 -13.24 17.25
N TYR A 274 23.32 -12.17 18.01
CA TYR A 274 23.98 -10.93 17.64
C TYR A 274 25.26 -10.74 18.46
N GLN A 275 26.30 -10.24 17.82
CA GLN A 275 27.57 -9.90 18.47
C GLN A 275 27.84 -8.41 18.27
N ALA A 276 27.80 -7.64 19.35
CA ALA A 276 27.89 -6.18 19.32
C ALA A 276 29.27 -5.66 18.85
N SER A 277 30.34 -6.40 19.11
CA SER A 277 31.71 -6.05 18.72
C SER A 277 32.61 -7.29 18.68
N GLN A 278 33.80 -7.18 18.06
CA GLN A 278 34.78 -8.25 18.13
C GLN A 278 35.15 -8.52 19.59
N GLY A 279 35.12 -9.80 20.00
CA GLY A 279 35.36 -10.24 21.37
C GLY A 279 34.15 -10.26 22.30
N ALA A 280 33.03 -9.66 21.94
CA ALA A 280 31.80 -9.79 22.69
C ALA A 280 31.18 -11.20 22.51
N LYS A 281 30.57 -11.75 23.56
CA LYS A 281 29.85 -13.04 23.44
C LYS A 281 28.59 -12.85 22.62
N PRO A 282 28.32 -13.74 21.65
CA PRO A 282 27.04 -13.73 20.94
C PRO A 282 25.87 -13.89 21.92
N ARG A 283 24.83 -13.08 21.76
CA ARG A 283 23.61 -13.15 22.59
C ARG A 283 22.37 -13.24 21.74
N ALA A 284 21.35 -13.91 22.25
CA ALA A 284 20.02 -13.88 21.67
C ALA A 284 19.40 -12.48 21.84
N LEU A 285 18.66 -12.03 20.86
CA LEU A 285 17.99 -10.73 20.90
C LEU A 285 16.51 -10.86 21.28
N ALA A 286 16.10 -10.00 22.18
CA ALA A 286 14.68 -9.77 22.48
C ALA A 286 14.03 -8.97 21.34
N CYS A 287 12.73 -9.17 21.13
CA CYS A 287 11.96 -8.49 20.10
C CYS A 287 10.51 -8.24 20.52
N LEU A 288 9.87 -7.30 19.86
CA LEU A 288 8.44 -6.99 19.97
C LEU A 288 7.66 -7.51 18.77
N GLY A 289 8.25 -7.55 17.58
CA GLY A 289 7.56 -7.85 16.32
C GLY A 289 6.80 -6.65 15.78
N ILE A 290 7.45 -5.50 15.79
CA ILE A 290 6.98 -4.23 15.22
C ILE A 290 7.98 -3.73 14.19
N TYR A 291 7.52 -2.91 13.26
CA TYR A 291 8.38 -2.25 12.28
C TYR A 291 8.09 -0.74 12.20
N SER A 292 9.10 0.00 11.73
CA SER A 292 9.14 1.46 11.75
C SER A 292 8.64 2.12 10.48
N GLN A 293 8.55 1.36 9.41
CA GLN A 293 8.20 1.87 8.09
C GLN A 293 7.21 0.94 7.42
N GLY A 294 6.07 1.49 6.97
CA GLY A 294 5.40 1.01 5.81
C GLY A 294 6.28 1.28 4.58
N SER A 295 6.01 0.66 3.45
CA SER A 295 6.74 0.88 2.20
C SER A 295 6.59 2.34 1.74
N GLY A 296 7.39 3.27 2.29
CA GLY A 296 7.42 4.67 1.89
C GLY A 296 7.08 5.72 2.94
N GLY A 297 7.17 5.41 4.25
CA GLY A 297 6.85 6.35 5.32
C GLY A 297 7.81 7.55 5.45
N PRO A 298 7.34 8.70 5.92
CA PRO A 298 8.06 9.97 5.92
C PRO A 298 9.07 10.17 7.05
N SER A 299 9.16 9.25 7.99
CA SER A 299 10.20 9.31 9.02
C SER A 299 11.46 8.58 8.57
N VAL A 300 12.59 9.25 8.66
CA VAL A 300 13.89 8.70 8.24
C VAL A 300 14.23 7.41 8.98
N ASP A 301 13.67 7.22 10.17
CA ASP A 301 14.00 6.10 11.06
C ASP A 301 12.82 5.58 11.92
N GLY A 302 11.58 5.92 11.60
CA GLY A 302 10.40 5.53 12.42
C GLY A 302 10.22 6.36 13.70
N THR A 303 10.91 7.48 13.84
CA THR A 303 10.75 8.39 14.98
C THR A 303 9.53 9.28 14.80
N ALA A 304 8.63 9.30 15.81
CA ALA A 304 7.54 10.25 15.87
C ALA A 304 8.05 11.63 16.33
N PHE A 305 7.60 12.68 15.65
CA PHE A 305 7.91 14.06 16.01
C PHE A 305 6.67 14.84 16.41
N LYS A 306 6.83 15.76 17.34
CA LYS A 306 5.91 16.85 17.56
C LYS A 306 6.47 18.11 16.93
N VAL A 307 5.75 18.63 15.96
CA VAL A 307 6.05 19.94 15.38
C VAL A 307 5.59 21.01 16.37
N GLY A 308 6.45 21.94 16.71
CA GLY A 308 6.13 23.08 17.53
C GLY A 308 5.21 24.08 16.79
N PRO A 309 4.90 25.24 17.39
CA PRO A 309 4.13 26.25 16.71
C PRO A 309 4.81 26.65 15.39
N LEU A 310 4.06 26.53 14.29
CA LEU A 310 4.56 26.94 12.98
C LEU A 310 4.59 28.47 12.92
N PRO A 311 5.67 29.06 12.36
CA PRO A 311 5.77 30.54 12.19
C PRO A 311 4.74 31.08 11.19
N VAL A 312 4.22 30.20 10.34
CA VAL A 312 3.12 30.47 9.40
C VAL A 312 2.04 29.42 9.66
N LYS A 313 0.79 29.85 9.81
CA LYS A 313 -0.34 28.93 9.96
C LYS A 313 -0.58 28.21 8.63
N VAL A 314 -0.22 26.96 8.55
CA VAL A 314 -0.42 26.09 7.39
C VAL A 314 -1.43 25.01 7.75
N ASN A 315 -2.38 24.77 6.88
CA ASN A 315 -3.26 23.61 6.94
C ASN A 315 -3.24 22.90 5.59
N LEU A 316 -3.00 21.59 5.63
CA LEU A 316 -3.02 20.71 4.46
C LEU A 316 -4.19 19.74 4.62
N ALA A 317 -5.09 19.72 3.63
CA ALA A 317 -6.18 18.79 3.56
C ALA A 317 -5.77 17.57 2.70
N SER A 318 -6.39 16.42 2.92
CA SER A 318 -6.19 15.24 2.08
C SER A 318 -7.44 14.81 1.32
N GLU A 319 -8.62 15.24 1.77
CA GLU A 319 -9.94 14.95 1.12
C GLU A 319 -10.11 13.47 0.72
N GLY A 320 -9.71 12.55 1.61
CA GLY A 320 -9.79 11.11 1.34
C GLY A 320 -8.62 10.52 0.55
N ILE A 321 -7.61 11.32 0.18
CA ILE A 321 -6.34 10.82 -0.35
C ILE A 321 -5.51 10.33 0.82
N VAL A 322 -5.01 9.11 0.74
CA VAL A 322 -4.19 8.46 1.78
C VAL A 322 -2.80 8.11 1.24
N GLY A 323 -1.87 7.85 2.15
CA GLY A 323 -0.50 7.48 1.84
C GLY A 323 0.46 8.67 1.70
N PRO A 324 1.78 8.43 1.84
CA PRO A 324 2.79 9.47 2.02
C PRO A 324 3.29 10.11 0.72
N SER A 325 2.90 9.58 -0.45
CA SER A 325 3.48 9.91 -1.76
C SER A 325 3.19 11.32 -2.27
N ALA A 326 2.32 12.08 -1.58
CA ALA A 326 2.03 13.48 -1.86
C ALA A 326 2.99 14.46 -1.16
N GLY A 327 3.90 13.98 -0.30
CA GLY A 327 4.78 14.82 0.52
C GLY A 327 5.62 15.81 -0.28
N LEU A 328 6.25 15.36 -1.38
CA LEU A 328 7.01 16.22 -2.28
C LEU A 328 6.12 17.30 -2.93
N ALA A 329 4.91 16.92 -3.39
CA ALA A 329 3.98 17.85 -4.00
C ALA A 329 3.49 18.91 -3.00
N PHE A 330 3.15 18.51 -1.76
CA PHE A 330 2.78 19.45 -0.70
C PHE A 330 3.93 20.40 -0.35
N THR A 331 5.16 19.90 -0.26
CA THR A 331 6.33 20.75 0.01
C THR A 331 6.54 21.80 -1.07
N LEU A 332 6.54 21.39 -2.34
CA LEU A 332 6.68 22.30 -3.48
C LEU A 332 5.50 23.28 -3.59
N GLY A 333 4.28 22.80 -3.32
CA GLY A 333 3.10 23.65 -3.32
C GLY A 333 3.13 24.71 -2.21
N LEU A 334 3.59 24.36 -1.01
CA LEU A 334 3.78 25.34 0.07
C LEU A 334 4.86 26.37 -0.28
N LEU A 335 5.98 25.94 -0.88
CA LEU A 335 7.00 26.84 -1.37
C LEU A 335 6.41 27.81 -2.42
N GLN A 336 5.61 27.28 -3.36
CA GLN A 336 4.94 28.07 -4.39
C GLN A 336 3.96 29.09 -3.79
N GLU A 337 3.18 28.72 -2.77
CA GLU A 337 2.17 29.62 -2.18
C GLU A 337 2.77 30.69 -1.26
N LEU A 338 3.86 30.37 -0.56
CA LEU A 338 4.46 31.23 0.46
C LEU A 338 5.63 32.09 -0.03
N ASP A 339 6.29 31.73 -1.14
CA ASP A 339 7.36 32.53 -1.72
C ASP A 339 6.78 33.54 -2.72
N PRO A 340 7.15 34.84 -2.64
CA PRO A 340 6.69 35.84 -3.62
C PRO A 340 7.23 35.62 -5.03
N ALA A 341 8.26 34.79 -5.20
CA ALA A 341 8.79 34.40 -6.51
C ALA A 341 8.08 33.15 -7.04
N ASP A 342 7.91 33.06 -8.36
CA ASP A 342 7.25 31.92 -9.01
C ASP A 342 8.21 30.73 -9.13
N LEU A 343 8.13 29.76 -8.21
CA LEU A 343 8.97 28.56 -8.19
C LEU A 343 8.83 27.73 -9.47
N THR A 344 7.64 27.69 -10.04
CA THR A 344 7.37 26.87 -11.23
C THR A 344 7.74 27.57 -12.54
N GLY A 345 8.00 28.90 -12.52
CA GLY A 345 8.25 29.68 -13.72
C GLY A 345 7.09 29.69 -14.72
N GLY A 346 5.86 29.52 -14.23
CA GLY A 346 4.65 29.41 -15.04
C GLY A 346 4.36 28.03 -15.59
N LEU A 347 5.17 27.01 -15.27
CA LEU A 347 4.97 25.63 -15.71
C LEU A 347 3.92 24.93 -14.84
N LYS A 348 3.27 23.93 -15.42
CA LYS A 348 2.46 22.95 -14.72
C LYS A 348 3.37 21.77 -14.32
N VAL A 349 3.75 21.70 -13.04
CA VAL A 349 4.71 20.74 -12.48
C VAL A 349 3.96 19.72 -11.65
N ALA A 350 4.07 18.45 -11.98
CA ALA A 350 3.62 17.37 -11.11
C ALA A 350 4.78 16.86 -10.26
N ALA A 351 4.47 16.37 -9.06
CA ALA A 351 5.44 15.77 -8.18
C ALA A 351 4.83 14.56 -7.45
N SER A 352 5.61 13.50 -7.32
CA SER A 352 5.29 12.35 -6.47
C SER A 352 6.57 11.91 -5.77
N GLY A 353 6.48 11.71 -4.48
CA GLY A 353 7.59 11.33 -3.61
C GLY A 353 7.16 11.45 -2.16
N THR A 354 7.63 10.56 -1.29
CA THR A 354 7.51 10.80 0.14
C THR A 354 8.40 11.98 0.54
N MET A 355 8.13 12.59 1.67
CA MET A 355 8.96 13.69 2.19
C MET A 355 9.35 13.38 3.61
N SER A 356 10.64 13.24 3.84
CA SER A 356 11.21 13.12 5.19
C SER A 356 11.49 14.50 5.77
N ILE A 357 11.53 14.58 7.10
CA ILE A 357 11.69 15.85 7.82
C ILE A 357 13.06 16.53 7.58
N ASP A 358 14.04 15.76 7.09
CA ASP A 358 15.36 16.25 6.65
C ASP A 358 15.39 16.76 5.20
N GLY A 359 14.25 16.68 4.49
CA GLY A 359 14.13 17.09 3.10
C GLY A 359 14.49 16.01 2.08
N THR A 360 14.71 14.77 2.51
CA THR A 360 14.90 13.60 1.63
C THR A 360 13.58 13.22 0.96
N VAL A 361 13.64 12.87 -0.32
CA VAL A 361 12.53 12.36 -1.12
C VAL A 361 12.68 10.85 -1.25
N GLY A 362 11.69 10.12 -0.77
CA GLY A 362 11.68 8.66 -0.85
C GLY A 362 10.69 8.12 -1.88
N ASP A 363 10.78 6.82 -2.08
CA ASP A 363 10.12 6.05 -3.14
C ASP A 363 8.59 6.00 -3.00
N VAL A 364 7.92 5.65 -4.10
CA VAL A 364 6.45 5.60 -4.17
C VAL A 364 5.97 4.44 -5.06
N GLY A 365 4.80 3.90 -4.75
CA GLY A 365 4.16 2.90 -5.60
C GLY A 365 3.35 3.51 -6.76
N GLY A 366 3.02 2.67 -7.76
CA GLY A 366 2.10 2.98 -8.84
C GLY A 366 2.57 4.06 -9.81
N ILE A 367 3.88 4.18 -10.04
CA ILE A 367 4.43 5.29 -10.81
C ILE A 367 4.01 5.27 -12.29
N ALA A 368 3.78 4.10 -12.88
CA ALA A 368 3.27 3.99 -14.25
C ALA A 368 1.88 4.66 -14.36
N GLN A 369 0.95 4.29 -13.48
CA GLN A 369 -0.40 4.85 -13.41
C GLN A 369 -0.39 6.34 -13.06
N LYS A 370 0.47 6.74 -12.11
CA LYS A 370 0.68 8.16 -11.78
C LYS A 370 1.16 8.96 -12.97
N THR A 371 2.10 8.42 -13.76
CA THR A 371 2.61 9.11 -14.96
C THR A 371 1.53 9.29 -16.02
N ILE A 372 0.68 8.28 -16.21
CA ILE A 372 -0.46 8.37 -17.13
C ILE A 372 -1.44 9.48 -16.67
N ALA A 373 -1.77 9.53 -15.37
CA ALA A 373 -2.62 10.57 -14.80
C ALA A 373 -2.02 11.98 -14.96
N VAL A 374 -0.72 12.13 -14.68
CA VAL A 374 0.04 13.39 -14.81
C VAL A 374 0.05 13.87 -16.27
N ARG A 375 0.30 12.96 -17.21
CA ARG A 375 0.24 13.26 -18.64
C ARG A 375 -1.17 13.70 -19.07
N GLY A 376 -2.20 12.99 -18.61
CA GLY A 376 -3.60 13.32 -18.86
C GLY A 376 -4.01 14.70 -18.31
N ALA A 377 -3.42 15.13 -17.18
CA ALA A 377 -3.61 16.45 -16.61
C ALA A 377 -2.86 17.56 -17.36
N GLY A 378 -2.05 17.22 -18.37
CA GLY A 378 -1.30 18.20 -19.17
C GLY A 378 -0.13 18.83 -18.42
N ALA A 379 0.50 18.12 -17.48
CA ALA A 379 1.73 18.56 -16.85
C ALA A 379 2.89 18.60 -17.86
N GLN A 380 3.81 19.54 -17.68
CA GLN A 380 4.98 19.72 -18.51
C GLN A 380 6.22 19.09 -17.87
N VAL A 381 6.22 19.01 -16.54
CA VAL A 381 7.32 18.47 -15.72
C VAL A 381 6.75 17.49 -14.72
N PHE A 382 7.45 16.37 -14.52
CA PHE A 382 7.14 15.41 -13.46
C PHE A 382 8.41 15.10 -12.67
N LEU A 383 8.37 15.39 -11.37
CA LEU A 383 9.45 15.13 -10.43
C LEU A 383 9.13 13.83 -9.70
N VAL A 384 10.04 12.85 -9.74
CA VAL A 384 9.89 11.52 -9.17
C VAL A 384 11.16 11.09 -8.44
N PRO A 385 11.09 10.15 -7.49
CA PRO A 385 12.30 9.58 -6.88
C PRO A 385 13.17 8.84 -7.92
N PRO A 386 14.46 8.62 -7.64
CA PRO A 386 15.38 8.03 -8.60
C PRO A 386 15.00 6.62 -9.07
N LEU A 387 14.46 5.77 -8.18
CA LEU A 387 14.09 4.39 -8.52
C LEU A 387 12.91 4.34 -9.50
N GLU A 388 12.00 5.29 -9.44
CA GLU A 388 10.82 5.38 -10.31
C GLU A 388 11.08 6.08 -11.65
N TYR A 389 12.24 6.72 -11.81
CA TYR A 389 12.55 7.52 -12.98
C TYR A 389 12.41 6.75 -14.30
N ALA A 390 12.96 5.54 -14.39
CA ALA A 390 12.94 4.76 -15.61
C ALA A 390 11.51 4.39 -16.04
N VAL A 391 10.68 3.96 -15.08
CA VAL A 391 9.28 3.61 -15.33
C VAL A 391 8.47 4.85 -15.66
N ALA A 392 8.63 5.95 -14.93
CA ALA A 392 7.95 7.20 -15.23
C ALA A 392 8.31 7.70 -16.65
N LYS A 393 9.59 7.64 -17.03
CA LYS A 393 10.06 8.06 -18.36
C LYS A 393 9.44 7.23 -19.48
N SER A 394 9.29 5.92 -19.32
CA SER A 394 8.68 5.04 -20.33
C SER A 394 7.21 5.35 -20.61
N HIS A 395 6.48 5.93 -19.62
CA HIS A 395 5.06 6.27 -19.74
C HIS A 395 4.80 7.78 -20.01
N ALA A 396 5.86 8.61 -20.03
CA ALA A 396 5.74 10.06 -20.13
C ALA A 396 5.26 10.57 -21.51
N GLY A 397 5.49 9.78 -22.57
CA GLY A 397 5.25 10.27 -23.94
C GLY A 397 6.23 11.37 -24.36
N SER A 398 5.86 12.19 -25.34
CA SER A 398 6.75 13.19 -25.94
C SER A 398 6.74 14.56 -25.24
N HIS A 399 5.69 14.89 -24.49
CA HIS A 399 5.49 16.23 -23.93
C HIS A 399 5.83 16.38 -22.45
N LEU A 400 5.81 15.29 -21.68
CA LEU A 400 6.10 15.29 -20.25
C LEU A 400 7.60 15.07 -20.01
N LYS A 401 8.27 16.04 -19.41
CA LYS A 401 9.67 15.91 -19.00
C LYS A 401 9.74 15.34 -17.58
N VAL A 402 10.41 14.20 -17.42
CA VAL A 402 10.58 13.54 -16.12
C VAL A 402 11.97 13.82 -15.58
N TYR A 403 12.06 14.13 -14.29
CA TYR A 403 13.31 14.35 -13.57
C TYR A 403 13.36 13.53 -12.28
N ALA A 404 14.49 12.90 -12.02
CA ALA A 404 14.77 12.20 -10.78
C ALA A 404 15.21 13.17 -9.70
N VAL A 405 14.61 13.07 -8.50
CA VAL A 405 14.91 13.92 -7.35
C VAL A 405 15.00 13.09 -6.07
N SER A 406 16.10 13.21 -5.35
CA SER A 406 16.34 12.56 -4.06
C SER A 406 16.20 13.51 -2.87
N THR A 407 16.12 14.84 -3.11
CA THR A 407 15.94 15.85 -2.07
C THR A 407 15.11 17.01 -2.57
N ILE A 408 14.48 17.74 -1.65
CA ILE A 408 13.75 18.97 -1.97
C ILE A 408 14.67 20.02 -2.59
N THR A 409 15.91 20.12 -2.11
CA THR A 409 16.90 21.05 -2.67
C THR A 409 17.20 20.76 -4.14
N GLN A 410 17.31 19.48 -4.51
CA GLN A 410 17.49 19.08 -5.90
C GLN A 410 16.24 19.41 -6.74
N ALA A 411 15.05 19.14 -6.22
CA ALA A 411 13.78 19.48 -6.90
C ALA A 411 13.70 20.99 -7.19
N VAL A 412 14.00 21.84 -6.21
CA VAL A 412 14.03 23.30 -6.36
C VAL A 412 15.07 23.74 -7.39
N ARG A 413 16.29 23.19 -7.38
CA ARG A 413 17.33 23.51 -8.38
C ARG A 413 16.89 23.17 -9.80
N ILE A 414 16.23 22.03 -9.99
CA ILE A 414 15.68 21.64 -11.29
C ILE A 414 14.64 22.66 -11.75
N LEU A 415 13.69 23.04 -10.89
CA LEU A 415 12.68 24.02 -11.25
C LEU A 415 13.29 25.40 -11.59
N VAL A 416 14.29 25.82 -10.83
CA VAL A 416 15.04 27.07 -11.12
C VAL A 416 15.75 26.98 -12.47
N SER A 417 16.35 25.84 -12.82
CA SER A 417 16.97 25.66 -14.14
C SER A 417 15.97 25.69 -15.31
N LEU A 418 14.69 25.43 -15.02
CA LEU A 418 13.59 25.51 -15.99
C LEU A 418 12.89 26.85 -16.06
N GLY A 419 13.43 27.87 -15.37
CA GLY A 419 12.90 29.23 -15.37
C GLY A 419 12.14 29.65 -14.12
N GLY A 420 12.02 28.76 -13.15
CA GLY A 420 11.48 29.05 -11.83
C GLY A 420 12.37 29.99 -11.03
N ARG A 421 11.80 30.62 -10.01
CA ARG A 421 12.52 31.51 -9.07
C ARG A 421 12.11 31.20 -7.66
N ILE A 422 13.03 31.35 -6.73
CA ILE A 422 12.78 31.26 -5.28
C ILE A 422 13.58 32.39 -4.59
N LYS A 423 12.95 33.09 -3.66
CA LYS A 423 13.56 34.24 -3.01
C LYS A 423 14.48 33.85 -1.86
N ARG A 424 14.17 32.74 -1.16
CA ARG A 424 14.94 32.21 -0.03
C ARG A 424 15.25 30.76 -0.29
N ILE A 425 16.51 30.40 -0.25
CA ILE A 425 16.97 29.00 -0.19
C ILE A 425 17.83 28.93 1.06
N SER A 426 17.46 28.07 1.99
CA SER A 426 18.36 27.65 3.07
C SER A 426 19.45 26.80 2.45
N THR A 427 20.69 27.26 2.47
CA THR A 427 21.88 26.51 2.05
C THR A 427 22.39 25.61 3.19
#